data_2b98f90644a8471610af66058ae9b4f4
#
_entry.id   2b98f90644a8471610af66058ae9b4f4
#
_cell.length_a   1.000
_cell.length_b   1.000
_cell.length_c   1.000
_cell.angle_alpha   90.00
_cell.angle_beta   90.00
_cell.angle_gamma   90.00
#
_symmetry.space_group_name_H-M   'P 1'
#
loop_
_entity.id
_entity.type
_entity.pdbx_description
1 polymer ?
#
loop_
_entity_poly.entity_id
_entity_poly.type
_entity_poly.pdbx_seq_one_letter_code
_entity_poly.pdbx_strand_id
1 'polypeptide(L)'
;ITRLKATEAMLIDAKEKAEESDRLKSAFLANMSHEIRTPLNAIIGFSSLLPHIEDAEERNHYISLINHNNELLLNIINDVLDLSKIEAGHIELSPVWCNLSDLIDESCTECQPNVPEGVTLKKRYPATPNLIKQDPMRIKQVLSNLISNALKNTVQGYVEISYETTPSETRISVSDTGRGIPEDKLGIIFERFEKADTFIQGAGLGLPICRSIMEHINGTIEVTSTVNKGSTFTVVFPCQVRPME
;
A
#
# COMPACT_ATOMS: atom_id res chain seq x y z
N ILE A 1 27.69 -37.27 -19.01
CA ILE A 1 26.28 -37.59 -18.67
C ILE A 1 25.81 -36.67 -17.51
N THR A 2 26.59 -36.50 -16.45
CA THR A 2 26.24 -35.70 -15.26
C THR A 2 26.10 -34.20 -15.59
N ARG A 3 27.00 -33.65 -16.44
CA ARG A 3 26.97 -32.23 -16.85
C ARG A 3 25.77 -31.92 -17.74
N LEU A 4 25.40 -32.84 -18.65
CA LEU A 4 24.24 -32.68 -19.52
C LEU A 4 22.92 -32.65 -18.71
N LYS A 5 22.77 -33.57 -17.76
CA LYS A 5 21.60 -33.61 -16.86
C LYS A 5 21.49 -32.33 -16.00
N ALA A 6 22.63 -31.79 -15.52
CA ALA A 6 22.64 -30.54 -14.76
C ALA A 6 22.22 -29.34 -15.63
N THR A 7 22.70 -29.26 -16.88
CA THR A 7 22.31 -28.21 -17.82
C THR A 7 20.83 -28.30 -18.21
N GLU A 8 20.33 -29.53 -18.43
CA GLU A 8 18.91 -29.78 -18.72
C GLU A 8 18.01 -29.35 -17.55
N ALA A 9 18.38 -29.68 -16.30
CA ALA A 9 17.64 -29.26 -15.11
C ALA A 9 17.63 -27.73 -14.95
N MET A 10 18.76 -27.04 -15.22
CA MET A 10 18.84 -25.58 -15.19
C MET A 10 17.95 -24.94 -16.27
N LEU A 11 17.91 -25.55 -17.47
CA LEU A 11 17.07 -25.04 -18.57
C LEU A 11 15.58 -25.20 -18.27
N ILE A 12 15.19 -26.33 -17.67
CA ILE A 12 13.80 -26.56 -17.25
C ILE A 12 13.41 -25.53 -16.18
N ASP A 13 14.21 -25.34 -15.14
CA ASP A 13 13.98 -24.34 -14.09
C ASP A 13 13.88 -22.92 -14.66
N ALA A 14 14.79 -22.54 -15.56
CA ALA A 14 14.75 -21.24 -16.22
C ALA A 14 13.49 -21.06 -17.10
N LYS A 15 13.07 -22.12 -17.81
CA LYS A 15 11.85 -22.11 -18.61
C LYS A 15 10.61 -21.96 -17.74
N GLU A 16 10.49 -22.74 -16.66
CA GLU A 16 9.35 -22.67 -15.73
C GLU A 16 9.26 -21.28 -15.09
N LYS A 17 10.37 -20.69 -14.68
CA LYS A 17 10.41 -19.29 -14.17
C LYS A 17 9.99 -18.27 -15.21
N ALA A 18 10.39 -18.44 -16.46
CA ALA A 18 9.99 -17.54 -17.55
C ALA A 18 8.49 -17.66 -17.86
N GLU A 19 7.96 -18.87 -17.94
CA GLU A 19 6.53 -19.13 -18.18
C GLU A 19 5.66 -18.59 -17.03
N GLU A 20 6.09 -18.75 -15.78
CA GLU A 20 5.41 -18.20 -14.61
C GLU A 20 5.45 -16.66 -14.62
N SER A 21 6.58 -16.06 -14.97
CA SER A 21 6.70 -14.60 -15.14
C SER A 21 5.74 -14.06 -16.20
N ASP A 22 5.63 -14.74 -17.36
CA ASP A 22 4.71 -14.33 -18.43
C ASP A 22 3.25 -14.50 -18.04
N ARG A 23 2.93 -15.56 -17.29
CA ARG A 23 1.59 -15.78 -16.73
C ARG A 23 1.20 -14.67 -15.75
N LEU A 24 2.12 -14.32 -14.84
CA LEU A 24 1.91 -13.23 -13.87
C LEU A 24 1.76 -11.88 -14.56
N LYS A 25 2.55 -11.57 -15.60
CA LYS A 25 2.41 -10.34 -16.39
C LYS A 25 1.06 -10.26 -17.11
N SER A 26 0.60 -11.37 -17.68
CA SER A 26 -0.70 -11.42 -18.36
C SER A 26 -1.86 -11.22 -17.39
N ALA A 27 -1.81 -11.86 -16.22
CA ALA A 27 -2.79 -11.67 -15.15
C ALA A 27 -2.76 -10.22 -14.64
N PHE A 28 -1.56 -9.62 -14.50
CA PHE A 28 -1.38 -8.21 -14.17
C PHE A 28 -2.14 -7.28 -15.12
N LEU A 29 -1.92 -7.41 -16.43
CA LEU A 29 -2.57 -6.55 -17.44
C LEU A 29 -4.09 -6.74 -17.46
N ALA A 30 -4.57 -7.97 -17.29
CA ALA A 30 -6.01 -8.26 -17.24
C ALA A 30 -6.66 -7.61 -16.00
N ASN A 31 -6.06 -7.76 -14.82
CA ASN A 31 -6.55 -7.18 -13.58
C ASN A 31 -6.51 -5.65 -13.62
N MET A 32 -5.43 -5.04 -14.16
CA MET A 32 -5.32 -3.59 -14.34
C MET A 32 -6.41 -3.05 -15.26
N SER A 33 -6.67 -3.75 -16.38
CA SER A 33 -7.74 -3.34 -17.29
C SER A 33 -9.09 -3.33 -16.60
N HIS A 34 -9.36 -4.27 -15.70
CA HIS A 34 -10.59 -4.34 -14.93
C HIS A 34 -10.67 -3.24 -13.87
N GLU A 35 -9.60 -3.06 -13.07
CA GLU A 35 -9.55 -2.05 -12.01
C GLU A 35 -9.61 -0.62 -12.56
N ILE A 36 -9.10 -0.35 -13.75
CA ILE A 36 -9.22 0.94 -14.47
C ILE A 36 -10.63 1.11 -15.05
N ARG A 37 -11.22 0.07 -15.61
CA ARG A 37 -12.52 0.16 -16.29
C ARG A 37 -13.66 0.50 -15.33
N THR A 38 -13.63 -0.01 -14.11
CA THR A 38 -14.67 0.19 -13.10
C THR A 38 -14.86 1.67 -12.74
N PRO A 39 -13.86 2.42 -12.26
CA PRO A 39 -14.00 3.84 -11.99
C PRO A 39 -14.25 4.66 -13.26
N LEU A 40 -13.63 4.29 -14.39
CA LEU A 40 -13.86 4.99 -15.66
C LEU A 40 -15.33 4.90 -16.11
N ASN A 41 -15.94 3.72 -16.04
CA ASN A 41 -17.35 3.55 -16.36
C ASN A 41 -18.27 4.32 -15.40
N ALA A 42 -17.91 4.40 -14.10
CA ALA A 42 -18.65 5.19 -13.14
C ALA A 42 -18.57 6.69 -13.48
N ILE A 43 -17.38 7.22 -13.83
CA ILE A 43 -17.19 8.61 -14.27
C ILE A 43 -18.06 8.91 -15.50
N ILE A 44 -18.00 8.04 -16.53
CA ILE A 44 -18.79 8.21 -17.77
C ILE A 44 -20.29 8.16 -17.46
N GLY A 45 -20.72 7.17 -16.67
CA GLY A 45 -22.13 6.99 -16.31
C GLY A 45 -22.69 8.19 -15.55
N PHE A 46 -22.02 8.63 -14.48
CA PHE A 46 -22.48 9.79 -13.70
C PHE A 46 -22.39 11.10 -14.49
N SER A 47 -21.36 11.29 -15.32
CA SER A 47 -21.25 12.46 -16.19
C SER A 47 -22.40 12.56 -17.20
N SER A 48 -22.87 11.43 -17.73
CA SER A 48 -23.98 11.41 -18.67
C SER A 48 -25.34 11.75 -18.03
N LEU A 49 -25.45 11.61 -16.70
CA LEU A 49 -26.66 11.96 -15.96
C LEU A 49 -26.74 13.46 -15.62
N LEU A 50 -25.59 14.12 -15.42
CA LEU A 50 -25.53 15.53 -14.98
C LEU A 50 -26.41 16.51 -15.78
N PRO A 51 -26.53 16.41 -17.14
CA PRO A 51 -27.38 17.31 -17.91
C PRO A 51 -28.89 17.17 -17.62
N HIS A 52 -29.31 16.04 -17.02
CA HIS A 52 -30.72 15.73 -16.76
C HIS A 52 -31.11 15.98 -15.29
N ILE A 53 -30.18 16.42 -14.44
CA ILE A 53 -30.43 16.66 -13.02
C ILE A 53 -30.72 18.15 -12.83
N GLU A 54 -31.95 18.48 -12.39
CA GLU A 54 -32.37 19.85 -12.08
C GLU A 54 -32.00 20.22 -10.64
N ASP A 55 -32.09 19.28 -9.71
CA ASP A 55 -31.79 19.52 -8.30
C ASP A 55 -30.28 19.74 -8.06
N ALA A 56 -29.96 20.80 -7.34
CA ALA A 56 -28.59 21.20 -7.08
C ALA A 56 -27.87 20.25 -6.08
N GLU A 57 -28.60 19.73 -5.09
CA GLU A 57 -28.02 18.79 -4.10
C GLU A 57 -27.69 17.47 -4.77
N GLU A 58 -28.62 16.95 -5.57
CA GLU A 58 -28.41 15.72 -6.35
C GLU A 58 -27.25 15.90 -7.34
N ARG A 59 -27.18 17.03 -8.05
CA ARG A 59 -26.05 17.33 -8.95
C ARG A 59 -24.72 17.33 -8.23
N ASN A 60 -24.63 17.97 -7.06
CA ASN A 60 -23.41 18.00 -6.26
C ASN A 60 -23.01 16.59 -5.77
N HIS A 61 -24.00 15.75 -5.46
CA HIS A 61 -23.73 14.36 -5.11
C HIS A 61 -23.07 13.60 -6.27
N TYR A 62 -23.58 13.70 -7.50
CA TYR A 62 -22.97 13.06 -8.67
C TYR A 62 -21.57 13.61 -8.99
N ILE A 63 -21.36 14.93 -8.84
CA ILE A 63 -20.03 15.53 -8.97
C ILE A 63 -19.05 14.94 -7.94
N SER A 64 -19.49 14.76 -6.70
CA SER A 64 -18.68 14.11 -5.65
C SER A 64 -18.30 12.67 -6.03
N LEU A 65 -19.25 11.90 -6.58
CA LEU A 65 -18.98 10.51 -7.04
C LEU A 65 -17.99 10.49 -8.21
N ILE A 66 -18.10 11.45 -9.16
CA ILE A 66 -17.14 11.58 -10.26
C ILE A 66 -15.74 11.89 -9.74
N ASN A 67 -15.61 12.86 -8.83
CA ASN A 67 -14.33 13.24 -8.25
C ASN A 67 -13.69 12.08 -7.48
N HIS A 68 -14.47 11.37 -6.68
CA HIS A 68 -14.00 10.19 -5.96
C HIS A 68 -13.46 9.11 -6.92
N ASN A 69 -14.18 8.82 -8.02
CA ASN A 69 -13.70 7.83 -9.00
C ASN A 69 -12.48 8.31 -9.79
N ASN A 70 -12.33 9.64 -10.02
CA ASN A 70 -11.12 10.21 -10.60
C ASN A 70 -9.90 10.00 -9.67
N GLU A 71 -10.05 10.24 -8.38
CA GLU A 71 -8.98 9.99 -7.39
C GLU A 71 -8.59 8.51 -7.34
N LEU A 72 -9.57 7.61 -7.35
CA LEU A 72 -9.30 6.17 -7.43
C LEU A 72 -8.50 5.80 -8.69
N LEU A 73 -8.89 6.34 -9.84
CA LEU A 73 -8.21 6.07 -11.10
C LEU A 73 -6.76 6.60 -11.11
N LEU A 74 -6.54 7.81 -10.60
CA LEU A 74 -5.20 8.40 -10.47
C LEU A 74 -4.32 7.57 -9.54
N ASN A 75 -4.85 7.08 -8.42
CA ASN A 75 -4.12 6.21 -7.50
C ASN A 75 -3.70 4.91 -8.18
N ILE A 76 -4.60 4.26 -8.94
CA ILE A 76 -4.27 3.03 -9.68
C ILE A 76 -3.16 3.29 -10.71
N ILE A 77 -3.24 4.41 -11.46
CA ILE A 77 -2.21 4.77 -12.44
C ILE A 77 -0.86 5.00 -11.77
N ASN A 78 -0.83 5.73 -10.67
CA ASN A 78 0.40 5.99 -9.91
C ASN A 78 0.99 4.68 -9.35
N ASP A 79 0.17 3.80 -8.79
CA ASP A 79 0.60 2.49 -8.30
C ASP A 79 1.25 1.64 -9.42
N VAL A 80 0.67 1.64 -10.63
CA VAL A 80 1.21 0.93 -11.79
C VAL A 80 2.54 1.54 -12.25
N LEU A 81 2.64 2.87 -12.29
CA LEU A 81 3.87 3.56 -12.67
C LEU A 81 4.98 3.31 -11.65
N ASP A 82 4.66 3.36 -10.35
CA ASP A 82 5.62 3.07 -9.30
C ASP A 82 6.10 1.63 -9.37
N LEU A 83 5.19 0.67 -9.52
CA LEU A 83 5.56 -0.73 -9.68
C LEU A 83 6.46 -0.94 -10.91
N SER A 84 6.16 -0.29 -12.03
CA SER A 84 6.96 -0.37 -13.26
C SER A 84 8.37 0.19 -13.05
N LYS A 85 8.52 1.31 -12.32
CA LYS A 85 9.83 1.89 -11.97
C LYS A 85 10.62 0.97 -11.04
N ILE A 86 9.93 0.37 -10.08
CA ILE A 86 10.50 -0.61 -9.14
C ILE A 86 11.07 -1.81 -9.90
N GLU A 87 10.29 -2.42 -10.80
CA GLU A 87 10.71 -3.58 -11.58
C GLU A 87 11.89 -3.30 -12.52
N ALA A 88 11.92 -2.09 -13.07
CA ALA A 88 13.03 -1.65 -13.91
C ALA A 88 14.31 -1.32 -13.12
N GLY A 89 14.27 -1.41 -11.77
CA GLY A 89 15.39 -1.01 -10.92
C GLY A 89 15.65 0.51 -10.92
N HIS A 90 14.69 1.31 -11.36
CA HIS A 90 14.79 2.76 -11.52
C HIS A 90 14.24 3.53 -10.32
N ILE A 91 14.27 2.96 -9.12
CA ILE A 91 14.02 3.75 -7.92
C ILE A 91 15.29 4.52 -7.56
N GLU A 92 15.28 5.81 -7.83
CA GLU A 92 16.26 6.72 -7.24
C GLU A 92 15.81 7.07 -5.83
N LEU A 93 16.64 6.71 -4.84
CA LEU A 93 16.43 7.09 -3.46
C LEU A 93 17.12 8.43 -3.18
N SER A 94 16.43 9.33 -2.51
CA SER A 94 16.94 10.64 -2.11
C SER A 94 16.96 10.77 -0.57
N PRO A 95 17.88 10.09 0.14
CA PRO A 95 17.90 10.07 1.59
C PRO A 95 18.32 11.42 2.17
N VAL A 96 17.44 12.03 2.95
CA VAL A 96 17.64 13.26 3.69
C VAL A 96 17.32 13.06 5.17
N TRP A 97 17.80 13.97 6.03
CA TRP A 97 17.40 13.97 7.43
C TRP A 97 15.96 14.45 7.55
N CYS A 98 15.10 13.63 8.14
CA CYS A 98 13.69 13.95 8.34
C CYS A 98 13.21 13.50 9.72
N ASN A 99 12.20 14.18 10.23
CA ASN A 99 11.50 13.82 11.46
C ASN A 99 10.38 12.82 11.14
N LEU A 100 10.47 11.63 11.69
CA LEU A 100 9.47 10.59 11.44
C LEU A 100 8.09 10.93 12.02
N SER A 101 8.05 11.65 13.15
CA SER A 101 6.77 12.10 13.71
C SER A 101 6.02 13.02 12.76
N ASP A 102 6.73 13.95 12.10
CA ASP A 102 6.14 14.88 11.14
C ASP A 102 5.58 14.12 9.92
N LEU A 103 6.34 13.14 9.39
CA LEU A 103 5.90 12.30 8.28
C LEU A 103 4.63 11.48 8.62
N ILE A 104 4.56 10.95 9.84
CA ILE A 104 3.39 10.23 10.31
C ILE A 104 2.21 11.20 10.49
N ASP A 105 2.45 12.39 11.04
CA ASP A 105 1.42 13.41 11.23
C ASP A 105 0.83 13.89 9.91
N GLU A 106 1.67 14.14 8.90
CA GLU A 106 1.24 14.47 7.55
C GLU A 106 0.41 13.33 6.92
N SER A 107 0.90 12.08 7.00
CA SER A 107 0.20 10.92 6.45
C SER A 107 -1.17 10.70 7.13
N CYS A 108 -1.25 10.90 8.46
CA CYS A 108 -2.51 10.82 9.19
C CYS A 108 -3.47 11.94 8.79
N THR A 109 -2.96 13.16 8.57
CA THR A 109 -3.77 14.31 8.15
C THR A 109 -4.35 14.07 6.75
N GLU A 110 -3.59 13.53 5.82
CA GLU A 110 -4.05 13.17 4.48
C GLU A 110 -5.12 12.06 4.50
N CYS A 111 -4.99 11.10 5.43
CA CYS A 111 -5.97 10.02 5.58
C CYS A 111 -7.21 10.42 6.38
N GLN A 112 -7.21 11.56 7.10
CA GLN A 112 -8.29 11.99 7.99
C GLN A 112 -9.66 12.05 7.31
N PRO A 113 -9.83 12.54 6.06
CA PRO A 113 -11.12 12.57 5.37
C PRO A 113 -11.71 11.17 5.12
N ASN A 114 -10.87 10.13 5.12
CA ASN A 114 -11.25 8.75 4.83
C ASN A 114 -11.43 7.90 6.09
N VAL A 115 -11.36 8.50 7.28
CA VAL A 115 -11.56 7.80 8.56
C VAL A 115 -13.06 7.50 8.72
N PRO A 116 -13.46 6.21 8.82
CA PRO A 116 -14.86 5.84 8.99
C PRO A 116 -15.43 6.38 10.30
N GLU A 117 -16.74 6.64 10.30
CA GLU A 117 -17.46 6.96 11.53
C GLU A 117 -17.32 5.81 12.55
N GLY A 118 -16.95 6.13 13.79
CA GLY A 118 -16.69 5.12 14.83
C GLY A 118 -15.27 4.56 14.86
N VAL A 119 -14.36 5.04 13.98
CA VAL A 119 -12.94 4.69 14.00
C VAL A 119 -12.11 5.88 14.50
N THR A 120 -11.14 5.61 15.37
CA THR A 120 -10.22 6.62 15.90
C THR A 120 -8.81 6.36 15.39
N LEU A 121 -8.16 7.40 14.85
CA LEU A 121 -6.75 7.37 14.49
C LEU A 121 -5.91 7.73 15.72
N LYS A 122 -5.02 6.82 16.15
CA LYS A 122 -4.15 7.00 17.31
C LYS A 122 -2.69 7.06 16.88
N LYS A 123 -1.90 7.85 17.59
CA LYS A 123 -0.47 7.98 17.35
C LYS A 123 0.29 7.73 18.66
N ARG A 124 1.33 6.92 18.62
CA ARG A 124 2.19 6.63 19.76
C ARG A 124 3.64 6.79 19.38
N TYR A 125 4.24 7.88 19.86
CA TYR A 125 5.62 8.26 19.58
C TYR A 125 6.53 8.01 20.78
N PRO A 126 7.83 7.80 20.58
CA PRO A 126 8.81 7.81 21.67
C PRO A 126 8.84 9.19 22.33
N ALA A 127 9.20 9.23 23.63
CA ALA A 127 9.26 10.46 24.42
C ALA A 127 10.26 11.50 23.84
N THR A 128 11.31 11.03 23.19
CA THR A 128 12.31 11.86 22.50
C THR A 128 12.31 11.49 21.03
N PRO A 129 11.71 12.33 20.16
CA PRO A 129 11.75 12.08 18.72
C PRO A 129 13.18 12.21 18.18
N ASN A 130 13.49 11.37 17.20
CA ASN A 130 14.79 11.36 16.54
C ASN A 130 14.61 11.72 15.07
N LEU A 131 15.64 12.34 14.49
CA LEU A 131 15.78 12.45 13.05
C LEU A 131 16.35 11.16 12.49
N ILE A 132 15.77 10.70 11.38
CA ILE A 132 16.27 9.57 10.61
C ILE A 132 16.78 10.07 9.26
N LYS A 133 17.79 9.39 8.69
CA LYS A 133 18.27 9.68 7.35
C LYS A 133 17.67 8.66 6.39
N GLN A 134 16.61 9.06 5.69
CA GLN A 134 15.88 8.21 4.76
C GLN A 134 15.19 9.06 3.68
N ASP A 135 14.64 8.44 2.66
CA ASP A 135 13.81 9.11 1.66
C ASP A 135 12.39 9.35 2.21
N PRO A 136 12.01 10.62 2.53
CA PRO A 136 10.73 10.91 3.15
C PRO A 136 9.54 10.59 2.23
N MET A 137 9.69 10.72 0.91
CA MET A 137 8.62 10.41 -0.05
C MET A 137 8.29 8.92 -0.03
N ARG A 138 9.31 8.05 0.03
CA ARG A 138 9.12 6.60 0.07
C ARG A 138 8.57 6.13 1.41
N ILE A 139 9.05 6.70 2.52
CA ILE A 139 8.48 6.40 3.84
C ILE A 139 7.01 6.84 3.91
N LYS A 140 6.69 8.04 3.42
CA LYS A 140 5.32 8.56 3.39
C LYS A 140 4.41 7.67 2.52
N GLN A 141 4.90 7.21 1.37
CA GLN A 141 4.16 6.27 0.50
C GLN A 141 3.80 4.97 1.22
N VAL A 142 4.76 4.39 1.96
CA VAL A 142 4.52 3.19 2.77
C VAL A 142 3.49 3.47 3.87
N LEU A 143 3.65 4.57 4.62
CA LEU A 143 2.72 4.97 5.67
C LEU A 143 1.30 5.15 5.14
N SER A 144 1.12 5.91 4.06
CA SER A 144 -0.20 6.16 3.45
C SER A 144 -0.87 4.87 2.99
N ASN A 145 -0.12 3.95 2.39
CA ASN A 145 -0.62 2.64 1.98
C ASN A 145 -1.06 1.79 3.19
N LEU A 146 -0.25 1.72 4.25
CA LEU A 146 -0.57 0.93 5.43
C LEU A 146 -1.74 1.52 6.21
N ILE A 147 -1.78 2.85 6.40
CA ILE A 147 -2.87 3.55 7.09
C ILE A 147 -4.19 3.40 6.31
N SER A 148 -4.17 3.65 4.99
CA SER A 148 -5.36 3.48 4.14
C SER A 148 -5.87 2.04 4.16
N ASN A 149 -4.97 1.04 4.14
CA ASN A 149 -5.34 -0.36 4.25
C ASN A 149 -5.98 -0.67 5.61
N ALA A 150 -5.43 -0.18 6.72
CA ALA A 150 -5.99 -0.34 8.05
C ALA A 150 -7.38 0.29 8.17
N LEU A 151 -7.58 1.53 7.68
CA LEU A 151 -8.86 2.23 7.69
C LEU A 151 -9.94 1.51 6.89
N LYS A 152 -9.61 0.99 5.70
CA LYS A 152 -10.54 0.20 4.85
C LYS A 152 -11.01 -1.09 5.52
N ASN A 153 -10.19 -1.65 6.40
CA ASN A 153 -10.48 -2.93 7.07
C ASN A 153 -11.08 -2.77 8.48
N THR A 154 -11.19 -1.53 8.99
CA THR A 154 -11.70 -1.23 10.33
C THR A 154 -13.04 -0.50 10.23
N VAL A 155 -14.10 -1.16 10.66
CA VAL A 155 -15.46 -0.55 10.67
C VAL A 155 -15.72 0.20 11.96
N GLN A 156 -15.17 -0.27 13.08
CA GLN A 156 -15.30 0.33 14.40
C GLN A 156 -14.07 0.04 15.25
N GLY A 157 -13.67 0.98 16.10
CA GLY A 157 -12.50 0.85 16.97
C GLY A 157 -11.40 1.86 16.65
N TYR A 158 -10.18 1.39 16.38
CA TYR A 158 -9.07 2.31 16.15
C TYR A 158 -8.03 1.75 15.17
N VAL A 159 -7.28 2.68 14.57
CA VAL A 159 -6.02 2.43 13.88
C VAL A 159 -4.93 3.18 14.64
N GLU A 160 -3.89 2.48 15.10
CA GLU A 160 -2.76 3.05 15.84
C GLU A 160 -1.49 2.98 15.00
N ILE A 161 -0.82 4.12 14.87
CA ILE A 161 0.50 4.22 14.26
C ILE A 161 1.51 4.46 15.37
N SER A 162 2.56 3.63 15.41
CA SER A 162 3.64 3.77 16.37
C SER A 162 4.99 3.58 15.69
N TYR A 163 6.06 4.15 16.28
CA TYR A 163 7.42 3.87 15.83
C TYR A 163 8.39 3.81 16.98
N GLU A 164 9.49 3.10 16.76
CA GLU A 164 10.63 3.00 17.63
C GLU A 164 11.91 3.14 16.80
N THR A 165 12.91 3.78 17.34
CA THR A 165 14.22 3.95 16.70
C THR A 165 15.33 3.44 17.61
N THR A 166 16.26 2.69 17.02
CA THR A 166 17.55 2.35 17.61
C THR A 166 18.65 3.16 16.89
N PRO A 167 19.91 3.13 17.31
CA PRO A 167 20.98 3.85 16.60
C PRO A 167 21.18 3.43 15.14
N SER A 168 20.71 2.25 14.73
CA SER A 168 20.97 1.67 13.41
C SER A 168 19.72 1.29 12.62
N GLU A 169 18.53 1.27 13.24
CA GLU A 169 17.29 0.88 12.57
C GLU A 169 16.06 1.61 13.10
N THR A 170 15.05 1.67 12.29
CA THR A 170 13.72 2.19 12.64
C THR A 170 12.69 1.11 12.40
N ARG A 171 11.74 1.01 13.33
CA ARG A 171 10.57 0.14 13.27
C ARG A 171 9.33 1.00 13.29
N ILE A 172 8.44 0.85 12.30
CA ILE A 172 7.14 1.53 12.27
C ILE A 172 6.07 0.45 12.25
N SER A 173 5.04 0.58 13.09
CA SER A 173 3.91 -0.34 13.16
C SER A 173 2.60 0.40 12.96
N VAL A 174 1.74 -0.15 12.10
CA VAL A 174 0.36 0.26 11.89
C VAL A 174 -0.53 -0.88 12.34
N SER A 175 -1.27 -0.67 13.43
CA SER A 175 -2.16 -1.66 14.05
C SER A 175 -3.61 -1.24 13.88
N ASP A 176 -4.47 -2.15 13.47
CA ASP A 176 -5.91 -1.95 13.36
C ASP A 176 -6.69 -2.93 14.22
N THR A 177 -7.91 -2.56 14.59
CA THR A 177 -8.89 -3.42 15.29
C THR A 177 -9.96 -3.95 14.35
N GLY A 178 -9.62 -4.10 13.08
CA GLY A 178 -10.54 -4.51 12.03
C GLY A 178 -10.80 -6.02 12.00
N ARG A 179 -11.25 -6.48 10.85
CA ARG A 179 -11.65 -7.89 10.63
C ARG A 179 -10.50 -8.90 10.72
N GLY A 180 -9.25 -8.45 10.66
CA GLY A 180 -8.09 -9.32 10.59
C GLY A 180 -7.97 -10.07 9.25
N ILE A 181 -6.94 -10.90 9.14
CA ILE A 181 -6.57 -11.65 7.95
C ILE A 181 -6.49 -13.12 8.31
N PRO A 182 -7.13 -14.03 7.56
CA PRO A 182 -6.99 -15.47 7.74
C PRO A 182 -5.54 -15.93 7.56
N GLU A 183 -5.12 -16.94 8.33
CA GLU A 183 -3.74 -17.43 8.36
C GLU A 183 -3.28 -17.92 6.98
N ASP A 184 -4.15 -18.60 6.24
CA ASP A 184 -3.91 -19.08 4.87
C ASP A 184 -3.68 -17.95 3.85
N LYS A 185 -4.07 -16.72 4.18
CA LYS A 185 -3.90 -15.53 3.34
C LYS A 185 -2.65 -14.72 3.67
N LEU A 186 -2.06 -14.87 4.86
CA LEU A 186 -0.91 -14.06 5.30
C LEU A 186 0.30 -14.16 4.34
N GLY A 187 0.48 -15.33 3.71
CA GLY A 187 1.59 -15.53 2.76
C GLY A 187 1.41 -14.82 1.42
N ILE A 188 0.17 -14.59 1.01
CA ILE A 188 -0.15 -14.09 -0.34
C ILE A 188 -0.56 -12.62 -0.41
N ILE A 189 -0.83 -11.96 0.75
CA ILE A 189 -1.28 -10.54 0.74
C ILE A 189 -0.23 -9.56 0.20
N PHE A 190 1.02 -9.97 0.11
CA PHE A 190 2.10 -9.20 -0.50
C PHE A 190 2.31 -9.54 -1.98
N GLU A 191 1.57 -10.52 -2.51
CA GLU A 191 1.56 -10.82 -3.94
C GLU A 191 0.66 -9.82 -4.67
N ARG A 192 0.97 -9.57 -5.94
CA ARG A 192 0.27 -8.57 -6.75
C ARG A 192 -1.17 -9.00 -7.01
N PHE A 193 -2.13 -8.07 -6.81
CA PHE A 193 -3.57 -8.28 -7.02
C PHE A 193 -4.22 -9.30 -6.10
N GLU A 194 -3.46 -9.85 -5.17
CA GLU A 194 -4.04 -10.66 -4.13
C GLU A 194 -4.75 -9.76 -3.11
N LYS A 195 -5.95 -10.17 -2.75
CA LYS A 195 -6.77 -9.52 -1.74
C LYS A 195 -7.17 -10.59 -0.73
N ALA A 196 -7.07 -10.28 0.54
CA ALA A 196 -7.61 -11.16 1.59
C ALA A 196 -9.14 -11.32 1.43
N ASP A 197 -9.81 -10.29 0.88
CA ASP A 197 -11.23 -10.28 0.56
C ASP A 197 -11.48 -9.54 -0.76
N THR A 198 -12.22 -10.16 -1.67
CA THR A 198 -12.56 -9.63 -3.00
C THR A 198 -13.55 -8.45 -2.94
N PHE A 199 -14.26 -8.26 -1.82
CA PHE A 199 -15.23 -7.17 -1.65
C PHE A 199 -14.57 -5.84 -1.26
N ILE A 200 -13.26 -5.82 -0.92
CA ILE A 200 -12.58 -4.58 -0.55
C ILE A 200 -12.13 -3.85 -1.83
N GLN A 201 -12.50 -2.57 -1.89
CA GLN A 201 -12.12 -1.69 -2.98
C GLN A 201 -10.60 -1.38 -2.97
N GLY A 202 -9.95 -1.57 -4.11
CA GLY A 202 -8.53 -1.28 -4.31
C GLY A 202 -7.86 -2.26 -5.27
N ALA A 203 -6.80 -1.85 -5.94
CA ALA A 203 -6.11 -2.63 -6.98
C ALA A 203 -5.27 -3.81 -6.44
N GLY A 204 -5.13 -3.96 -5.12
CA GLY A 204 -4.25 -4.98 -4.52
C GLY A 204 -2.75 -4.73 -4.78
N LEU A 205 -2.37 -3.49 -5.03
CA LEU A 205 -0.98 -3.10 -5.32
C LEU A 205 -0.27 -2.45 -4.13
N GLY A 206 -0.99 -1.89 -3.17
CA GLY A 206 -0.39 -1.12 -2.08
C GLY A 206 0.60 -1.92 -1.24
N LEU A 207 0.25 -3.14 -0.79
CA LEU A 207 1.16 -3.99 0.00
C LEU A 207 2.37 -4.50 -0.80
N PRO A 208 2.23 -4.99 -2.05
CA PRO A 208 3.35 -5.26 -2.94
C PRO A 208 4.31 -4.07 -3.13
N ILE A 209 3.78 -2.85 -3.30
CA ILE A 209 4.59 -1.63 -3.39
C ILE A 209 5.33 -1.38 -2.08
N CYS A 210 4.66 -1.50 -0.92
CA CYS A 210 5.31 -1.37 0.39
C CYS A 210 6.48 -2.35 0.53
N ARG A 211 6.27 -3.62 0.22
CA ARG A 211 7.31 -4.66 0.26
C ARG A 211 8.49 -4.29 -0.62
N SER A 212 8.22 -3.89 -1.84
CA SER A 212 9.27 -3.54 -2.80
C SER A 212 10.05 -2.29 -2.41
N ILE A 213 9.39 -1.24 -1.86
CA ILE A 213 10.08 -0.07 -1.30
C ILE A 213 10.97 -0.50 -0.14
N MET A 214 10.47 -1.34 0.79
CA MET A 214 11.26 -1.82 1.92
C MET A 214 12.50 -2.60 1.45
N GLU A 215 12.36 -3.50 0.48
CA GLU A 215 13.48 -4.25 -0.10
C GLU A 215 14.55 -3.30 -0.69
N HIS A 216 14.14 -2.22 -1.36
CA HIS A 216 15.08 -1.23 -1.94
C HIS A 216 15.86 -0.42 -0.89
N ILE A 217 15.28 -0.24 0.29
CA ILE A 217 16.00 0.42 1.42
C ILE A 217 16.61 -0.59 2.39
N ASN A 218 16.76 -1.86 1.97
CA ASN A 218 17.25 -3.00 2.76
C ASN A 218 16.45 -3.24 4.05
N GLY A 219 15.17 -2.95 4.02
CA GLY A 219 14.22 -3.19 5.10
C GLY A 219 13.36 -4.41 4.86
N THR A 220 12.45 -4.66 5.79
CA THR A 220 11.46 -5.74 5.73
C THR A 220 10.07 -5.22 6.08
N ILE A 221 9.04 -5.94 5.64
CA ILE A 221 7.66 -5.75 6.06
C ILE A 221 7.12 -7.07 6.60
N GLU A 222 6.50 -7.01 7.75
CA GLU A 222 5.93 -8.16 8.45
C GLU A 222 4.46 -7.89 8.78
N VAL A 223 3.68 -8.96 8.96
CA VAL A 223 2.29 -8.88 9.38
C VAL A 223 1.99 -9.89 10.47
N THR A 224 1.28 -9.45 11.49
CA THR A 224 0.62 -10.33 12.46
C THR A 224 -0.86 -10.01 12.47
N SER A 225 -1.71 -11.02 12.39
CA SER A 225 -3.14 -10.82 12.32
C SER A 225 -3.90 -11.97 12.96
N THR A 226 -5.07 -11.65 13.48
CA THR A 226 -6.03 -12.62 13.97
C THR A 226 -7.42 -12.22 13.49
N VAL A 227 -8.15 -13.15 12.89
CA VAL A 227 -9.52 -12.90 12.40
C VAL A 227 -10.40 -12.33 13.52
N ASN A 228 -11.13 -11.26 13.21
CA ASN A 228 -11.98 -10.48 14.11
C ASN A 228 -11.26 -9.80 15.30
N LYS A 229 -9.94 -9.70 15.27
CA LYS A 229 -9.17 -8.95 16.28
C LYS A 229 -8.36 -7.82 15.67
N GLY A 230 -8.12 -7.86 14.36
CA GLY A 230 -7.34 -6.88 13.62
C GLY A 230 -5.99 -7.40 13.15
N SER A 231 -5.22 -6.49 12.58
CA SER A 231 -3.90 -6.76 12.04
C SER A 231 -2.88 -5.74 12.52
N THR A 232 -1.61 -6.12 12.51
CA THR A 232 -0.49 -5.21 12.71
C THR A 232 0.52 -5.44 11.60
N PHE A 233 0.72 -4.41 10.81
CA PHE A 233 1.78 -4.36 9.81
C PHE A 233 2.98 -3.62 10.39
N THR A 234 4.15 -4.22 10.30
CA THR A 234 5.39 -3.65 10.83
C THR A 234 6.43 -3.58 9.73
N VAL A 235 6.99 -2.40 9.50
CA VAL A 235 8.14 -2.19 8.63
C VAL A 235 9.37 -1.92 9.47
N VAL A 236 10.49 -2.55 9.11
CA VAL A 236 11.78 -2.38 9.77
C VAL A 236 12.82 -2.08 8.70
N PHE A 237 13.59 -1.02 8.89
CA PHE A 237 14.62 -0.64 7.92
C PHE A 237 15.83 -0.03 8.60
N PRO A 238 17.05 -0.27 8.06
CA PRO A 238 18.27 0.34 8.55
C PRO A 238 18.27 1.83 8.20
N CYS A 239 18.68 2.66 9.14
CA CYS A 239 18.88 4.09 8.93
C CYS A 239 19.86 4.67 9.91
N GLN A 240 20.45 5.82 9.56
CA GLN A 240 21.17 6.64 10.52
C GLN A 240 20.16 7.39 11.38
N VAL A 241 20.38 7.42 12.67
CA VAL A 241 19.50 8.08 13.64
C VAL A 241 20.32 9.11 14.42
N ARG A 242 19.76 10.30 14.66
CA ARG A 242 20.34 11.32 15.54
C ARG A 242 19.26 11.99 16.38
N PRO A 243 19.59 12.47 17.58
CA PRO A 243 18.68 13.27 18.38
C PRO A 243 18.22 14.51 17.60
N MET A 244 17.00 14.95 17.88
CA MET A 244 16.50 16.26 17.48
C MET A 244 17.09 17.28 18.47
N GLU A 245 17.90 18.25 17.98
CA GLU A 245 18.48 19.33 18.80
C GLU A 245 17.40 20.36 19.20
#